data_afef27aa21945fed8853e0f190894ef0
#
_entry.id   afef27aa21945fed8853e0f190894ef0
#
_cell.length_a   1.000
_cell.length_b   1.000
_cell.length_c   1.000
_cell.angle_alpha   90.00
_cell.angle_beta   90.00
_cell.angle_gamma   90.00
#
_symmetry.space_group_name_H-M   'P 1'
#
loop_
_entity.id
_entity.type
_entity.pdbx_description
1 polymer ?
#
loop_
_entity_poly.entity_id
_entity_poly.type
_entity_poly.pdbx_seq_one_letter_code
_entity_poly.pdbx_strand_id
1 'polypeptide(L)'
;VIDAKSLIVAPGFIDLHTHYDAQIRWDPYCTTSSWHGVTSVVLGNCGFGFAPCKPDFRERSMLTMVRTEAIPMASMVEGMLPKWDWETIPKYLDSLERAPLGINCIQYMPTASLMTYVMGLEAAKTRPATDTERKEMQRLLAEGMDAGLCGFSIQRLGPNSTQADFDGSPMVTDTMCDADILALGEVLAE
;
A
#
# COMPACT_ATOMS: atom_id res chain seq x y z
N VAL A 1 -3.20 -35.75 14.03
CA VAL A 1 -4.08 -36.18 12.93
C VAL A 1 -5.38 -35.45 13.07
N ILE A 2 -5.83 -34.77 12.00
CA ILE A 2 -7.14 -34.09 11.95
C ILE A 2 -8.09 -35.03 11.21
N ASP A 3 -9.24 -35.34 11.81
CA ASP A 3 -10.30 -36.14 11.15
C ASP A 3 -11.10 -35.20 10.23
N ALA A 4 -10.96 -35.40 8.92
CA ALA A 4 -11.67 -34.66 7.89
C ALA A 4 -12.76 -35.48 7.21
N LYS A 5 -13.27 -36.56 7.86
CA LYS A 5 -14.35 -37.39 7.32
C LYS A 5 -15.59 -36.54 7.04
N SER A 6 -16.08 -36.62 5.81
CA SER A 6 -17.21 -35.82 5.31
C SER A 6 -16.96 -34.32 5.19
N LEU A 7 -15.72 -33.88 5.24
CA LEU A 7 -15.30 -32.49 5.02
C LEU A 7 -14.49 -32.37 3.73
N ILE A 8 -14.47 -31.17 3.17
CA ILE A 8 -13.59 -30.81 2.05
C ILE A 8 -12.33 -30.19 2.64
N VAL A 9 -11.16 -30.71 2.25
CA VAL A 9 -9.88 -30.07 2.53
C VAL A 9 -9.49 -29.25 1.31
N ALA A 10 -9.38 -27.93 1.48
CA ALA A 10 -9.07 -26.99 0.43
C ALA A 10 -7.90 -26.06 0.85
N PRO A 11 -7.18 -25.44 -0.10
CA PRO A 11 -6.28 -24.33 0.22
C PRO A 11 -7.04 -23.21 0.91
N GLY A 12 -6.34 -22.39 1.72
CA GLY A 12 -6.90 -21.18 2.29
C GLY A 12 -7.19 -20.14 1.20
N PHE A 13 -8.08 -19.20 1.52
CA PHE A 13 -8.43 -18.14 0.60
C PHE A 13 -7.31 -17.10 0.51
N ILE A 14 -7.21 -16.45 -0.66
CA ILE A 14 -6.36 -15.29 -0.89
C ILE A 14 -7.29 -14.09 -0.99
N ASP A 15 -7.16 -13.14 -0.07
CA ASP A 15 -7.89 -11.88 -0.13
C ASP A 15 -7.06 -10.87 -0.95
N LEU A 16 -7.54 -10.61 -2.16
CA LEU A 16 -6.83 -9.81 -3.16
C LEU A 16 -6.94 -8.30 -2.91
N HIS A 17 -7.82 -7.85 -2.01
CA HIS A 17 -8.05 -6.44 -1.78
C HIS A 17 -8.24 -6.15 -0.30
N THR A 18 -7.15 -5.77 0.37
CA THR A 18 -7.17 -5.40 1.79
C THR A 18 -6.47 -4.07 2.03
N HIS A 19 -6.79 -3.44 3.17
CA HIS A 19 -6.11 -2.25 3.68
C HIS A 19 -5.49 -2.53 5.06
N TYR A 20 -4.90 -3.71 5.21
CA TYR A 20 -4.22 -4.12 6.45
C TYR A 20 -2.81 -3.53 6.62
N ASP A 21 -2.38 -2.61 5.76
CA ASP A 21 -1.04 -2.01 5.74
C ASP A 21 -0.59 -1.47 7.11
N ALA A 22 -1.50 -0.88 7.87
CA ALA A 22 -1.25 -0.46 9.25
C ALA A 22 -1.50 -1.61 10.23
N GLN A 23 -2.69 -2.25 10.14
CA GLN A 23 -3.19 -3.23 11.11
C GLN A 23 -2.23 -4.40 11.28
N ILE A 24 -1.62 -4.90 10.21
CA ILE A 24 -0.67 -6.02 10.25
C ILE A 24 0.50 -5.80 11.22
N ARG A 25 0.76 -4.54 11.59
CA ARG A 25 1.82 -4.19 12.54
C ARG A 25 1.45 -4.46 14.00
N TRP A 26 0.17 -4.51 14.35
CA TRP A 26 -0.30 -4.85 15.70
C TRP A 26 -1.20 -6.10 15.74
N ASP A 27 -1.77 -6.48 14.62
CA ASP A 27 -2.51 -7.73 14.44
C ASP A 27 -1.89 -8.56 13.32
N PRO A 28 -0.82 -9.33 13.64
CA PRO A 28 -0.04 -10.06 12.65
C PRO A 28 -0.79 -11.25 12.02
N TYR A 29 -2.00 -11.56 12.50
CA TYR A 29 -2.86 -12.59 11.94
C TYR A 29 -3.93 -12.02 11.00
N CYS A 30 -4.08 -10.71 10.89
CA CYS A 30 -5.22 -10.07 10.22
C CYS A 30 -6.53 -10.74 10.66
N THR A 31 -6.80 -10.70 11.97
CA THR A 31 -7.65 -11.63 12.72
C THR A 31 -9.03 -11.81 12.09
N THR A 32 -9.65 -10.74 11.60
CA THR A 32 -10.97 -10.84 10.95
C THR A 32 -10.93 -11.75 9.73
N SER A 33 -9.99 -11.52 8.80
CA SER A 33 -9.86 -12.33 7.57
C SER A 33 -9.42 -13.76 7.88
N SER A 34 -8.44 -13.95 8.75
CA SER A 34 -7.92 -15.28 9.09
C SER A 34 -8.97 -16.19 9.75
N TRP A 35 -9.91 -15.63 10.52
CA TRP A 35 -11.04 -16.39 11.09
C TRP A 35 -11.97 -16.97 10.03
N HIS A 36 -11.99 -16.40 8.82
CA HIS A 36 -12.81 -16.85 7.69
C HIS A 36 -12.04 -17.70 6.70
N GLY A 37 -10.85 -18.20 7.09
CA GLY A 37 -10.04 -19.12 6.28
C GLY A 37 -9.15 -18.41 5.24
N VAL A 38 -8.96 -17.10 5.35
CA VAL A 38 -7.97 -16.37 4.55
C VAL A 38 -6.57 -16.70 5.08
N THR A 39 -5.67 -17.10 4.20
CA THR A 39 -4.29 -17.45 4.51
C THR A 39 -3.26 -16.55 3.84
N SER A 40 -3.71 -15.71 2.91
CA SER A 40 -2.88 -14.71 2.23
C SER A 40 -3.67 -13.44 2.00
N VAL A 41 -3.03 -12.29 2.23
CA VAL A 41 -3.62 -10.95 2.01
C VAL A 41 -2.74 -10.15 1.08
N VAL A 42 -3.37 -9.29 0.26
CA VAL A 42 -2.67 -8.35 -0.60
C VAL A 42 -2.80 -6.95 -0.01
N LEU A 43 -1.66 -6.31 0.20
CA LEU A 43 -1.50 -4.99 0.79
C LEU A 43 -1.18 -3.93 -0.28
N GLY A 44 -1.29 -2.66 0.09
CA GLY A 44 -0.97 -1.54 -0.80
C GLY A 44 -2.01 -1.30 -1.87
N ASN A 45 -3.27 -1.65 -1.65
CA ASN A 45 -4.35 -1.48 -2.61
C ASN A 45 -4.77 -0.01 -2.80
N CYS A 46 -5.52 0.27 -3.83
CA CYS A 46 -6.08 1.58 -4.18
C CYS A 46 -5.04 2.71 -4.34
N GLY A 47 -3.76 2.38 -4.38
CA GLY A 47 -2.67 3.35 -4.38
C GLY A 47 -2.29 3.86 -2.99
N PHE A 48 -2.87 3.32 -1.91
CA PHE A 48 -2.61 3.73 -0.53
C PHE A 48 -1.64 2.77 0.17
N GLY A 49 -0.83 3.31 1.06
CA GLY A 49 0.11 2.52 1.85
C GLY A 49 1.13 3.40 2.58
N PHE A 50 2.09 2.75 3.24
CA PHE A 50 3.07 3.41 4.09
C PHE A 50 4.52 3.28 3.59
N ALA A 51 4.70 2.83 2.34
CA ALA A 51 6.00 2.77 1.68
C ALA A 51 5.84 2.95 0.15
N PRO A 52 6.76 3.72 -0.50
CA PRO A 52 7.83 4.49 0.15
C PRO A 52 7.29 5.70 0.90
N CYS A 53 7.95 6.09 2.01
CA CYS A 53 7.50 7.21 2.82
C CYS A 53 8.67 7.85 3.57
N LYS A 54 8.92 9.14 3.32
CA LYS A 54 9.94 9.91 4.04
C LYS A 54 9.56 10.10 5.52
N PRO A 55 10.53 10.15 6.45
CA PRO A 55 10.25 10.26 7.88
C PRO A 55 9.37 11.46 8.27
N ASP A 56 9.58 12.60 7.65
CA ASP A 56 8.84 13.83 7.87
C ASP A 56 7.41 13.81 7.30
N PHE A 57 7.08 12.80 6.50
CA PHE A 57 5.76 12.63 5.89
C PHE A 57 4.89 11.54 6.57
N ARG A 58 5.41 10.84 7.56
CA ARG A 58 4.74 9.70 8.21
C ARG A 58 3.38 10.08 8.80
N GLU A 59 3.31 11.18 9.55
CA GLU A 59 2.06 11.66 10.15
C GLU A 59 1.01 11.96 9.08
N ARG A 60 1.41 12.65 8.00
CA ARG A 60 0.50 12.97 6.90
C ARG A 60 -0.03 11.74 6.19
N SER A 61 0.83 10.71 6.01
CA SER A 61 0.43 9.42 5.45
C SER A 61 -0.60 8.71 6.33
N MET A 62 -0.43 8.72 7.66
CA MET A 62 -1.42 8.19 8.59
C MET A 62 -2.75 8.94 8.51
N LEU A 63 -2.75 10.27 8.39
CA LEU A 63 -3.97 11.08 8.27
C LEU A 63 -4.78 10.71 7.02
N THR A 64 -4.13 10.40 5.91
CA THR A 64 -4.82 9.88 4.71
C THR A 64 -5.60 8.60 5.05
N MET A 65 -4.99 7.65 5.75
CA MET A 65 -5.65 6.38 6.13
C MET A 65 -6.77 6.57 7.17
N VAL A 66 -6.65 7.57 8.04
CA VAL A 66 -7.79 7.95 8.93
C VAL A 66 -9.00 8.33 8.10
N ARG A 67 -8.82 9.07 7.02
CA ARG A 67 -9.92 9.57 6.19
C ARG A 67 -10.47 8.50 5.24
N THR A 68 -9.59 7.73 4.60
CA THR A 68 -10.00 6.76 3.57
C THR A 68 -10.47 5.44 4.14
N GLU A 69 -9.81 4.95 5.20
CA GLU A 69 -10.04 3.61 5.75
C GLU A 69 -10.62 3.63 7.18
N ALA A 70 -10.93 4.83 7.69
CA ALA A 70 -11.46 5.01 9.04
C ALA A 70 -10.59 4.37 10.15
N ILE A 71 -9.26 4.26 9.93
CA ILE A 71 -8.33 3.73 10.92
C ILE A 71 -8.03 4.83 11.94
N PRO A 72 -8.31 4.63 13.24
CA PRO A 72 -8.05 5.65 14.25
C PRO A 72 -6.55 6.01 14.30
N MET A 73 -6.24 7.30 14.32
CA MET A 73 -4.86 7.79 14.43
C MET A 73 -4.12 7.19 15.63
N ALA A 74 -4.80 7.10 16.78
CA ALA A 74 -4.23 6.52 18.00
C ALA A 74 -3.77 5.07 17.79
N SER A 75 -4.52 4.25 17.06
CA SER A 75 -4.16 2.87 16.77
C SER A 75 -2.88 2.78 15.92
N MET A 76 -2.71 3.67 14.95
CA MET A 76 -1.50 3.72 14.13
C MET A 76 -0.30 4.25 14.92
N VAL A 77 -0.50 5.26 15.77
CA VAL A 77 0.56 5.81 16.62
C VAL A 77 1.06 4.78 17.62
N GLU A 78 0.19 4.00 18.24
CA GLU A 78 0.57 2.96 19.21
C GLU A 78 1.03 1.66 18.55
N GLY A 79 0.33 1.22 17.50
CA GLY A 79 0.53 -0.11 16.94
C GLY A 79 1.58 -0.17 15.82
N MET A 80 1.69 0.86 14.99
CA MET A 80 2.56 0.88 13.82
C MET A 80 3.77 1.79 13.98
N LEU A 81 3.59 3.03 14.43
CA LEU A 81 4.65 4.05 14.43
C LEU A 81 5.93 3.62 15.19
N PRO A 82 5.89 2.94 16.35
CA PRO A 82 7.07 2.47 17.04
C PRO A 82 7.86 1.39 16.27
N LYS A 83 7.23 0.74 15.30
CA LYS A 83 7.80 -0.31 14.45
C LYS A 83 8.17 0.19 13.06
N TRP A 84 7.97 1.48 12.78
CA TRP A 84 8.21 2.08 11.46
C TRP A 84 9.70 2.37 11.26
N ASP A 85 10.45 1.35 10.86
CA ASP A 85 11.89 1.36 10.63
C ASP A 85 12.29 1.44 9.15
N TRP A 86 11.34 1.74 8.26
CA TRP A 86 11.52 1.80 6.80
C TRP A 86 11.29 3.20 6.23
N GLU A 87 11.81 3.42 5.03
CA GLU A 87 11.53 4.56 4.16
C GLU A 87 11.20 4.10 2.73
N THR A 88 11.94 3.10 2.23
CA THR A 88 11.80 2.54 0.88
C THR A 88 11.00 1.25 0.88
N ILE A 89 10.54 0.82 -0.29
CA ILE A 89 9.84 -0.46 -0.46
C ILE A 89 10.71 -1.67 -0.02
N PRO A 90 11.96 -1.82 -0.46
CA PRO A 90 12.76 -2.96 0.01
C PRO A 90 12.86 -3.03 1.53
N LYS A 91 13.11 -1.90 2.20
CA LYS A 91 13.15 -1.86 3.68
C LYS A 91 11.80 -2.19 4.32
N TYR A 92 10.70 -1.80 3.68
CA TYR A 92 9.37 -2.15 4.15
C TYR A 92 9.13 -3.66 4.07
N LEU A 93 9.48 -4.29 2.95
CA LEU A 93 9.39 -5.74 2.77
C LEU A 93 10.28 -6.49 3.77
N ASP A 94 11.52 -6.05 3.97
CA ASP A 94 12.42 -6.57 5.02
C ASP A 94 11.79 -6.46 6.41
N SER A 95 11.11 -5.35 6.69
CA SER A 95 10.43 -5.13 7.97
C SER A 95 9.21 -6.05 8.14
N LEU A 96 8.49 -6.36 7.06
CA LEU A 96 7.40 -7.34 7.07
C LEU A 96 7.96 -8.76 7.29
N GLU A 97 9.05 -9.12 6.62
CA GLU A 97 9.67 -10.44 6.74
C GLU A 97 10.19 -10.72 8.17
N ARG A 98 10.72 -9.70 8.82
CA ARG A 98 11.15 -9.80 10.23
C ARG A 98 10.00 -9.87 11.23
N ALA A 99 8.78 -9.46 10.82
CA ALA A 99 7.63 -9.49 11.71
C ALA A 99 7.12 -10.93 11.89
N PRO A 100 6.67 -11.33 13.09
CA PRO A 100 6.13 -12.67 13.33
C PRO A 100 4.72 -12.81 12.78
N LEU A 101 4.57 -12.72 11.45
CA LEU A 101 3.27 -12.78 10.78
C LEU A 101 2.72 -14.21 10.80
N GLY A 102 1.44 -14.33 11.08
CA GLY A 102 0.69 -15.59 11.02
C GLY A 102 -0.13 -15.75 9.74
N ILE A 103 0.05 -14.85 8.77
CA ILE A 103 -0.61 -14.84 7.46
C ILE A 103 0.43 -14.48 6.39
N ASN A 104 0.27 -15.00 5.17
CA ASN A 104 1.13 -14.59 4.06
C ASN A 104 0.72 -13.21 3.55
N CYS A 105 1.70 -12.40 3.18
CA CYS A 105 1.49 -11.07 2.64
C CYS A 105 2.08 -10.95 1.24
N ILE A 106 1.31 -10.31 0.37
CA ILE A 106 1.73 -9.87 -0.97
C ILE A 106 1.56 -8.36 -0.99
N GLN A 107 2.48 -7.63 -1.62
CA GLN A 107 2.49 -6.18 -1.60
C GLN A 107 2.47 -5.61 -3.01
N TYR A 108 1.60 -4.61 -3.23
CA TYR A 108 1.69 -3.70 -4.38
C TYR A 108 2.52 -2.46 -4.04
N MET A 109 3.11 -1.83 -5.06
CA MET A 109 3.56 -0.43 -4.96
C MET A 109 2.34 0.48 -4.86
N PRO A 110 2.11 1.18 -3.73
CA PRO A 110 1.02 2.12 -3.62
C PRO A 110 1.37 3.40 -4.40
N THR A 111 0.65 3.68 -5.48
CA THR A 111 1.02 4.75 -6.42
C THR A 111 0.95 6.15 -5.81
N ALA A 112 -0.02 6.42 -4.92
CA ALA A 112 -0.07 7.72 -4.22
C ALA A 112 1.15 7.94 -3.32
N SER A 113 1.61 6.89 -2.64
CA SER A 113 2.84 6.96 -1.83
C SER A 113 4.06 7.17 -2.70
N LEU A 114 4.17 6.47 -3.83
CA LEU A 114 5.27 6.62 -4.78
C LEU A 114 5.34 8.04 -5.36
N MET A 115 4.21 8.58 -5.84
CA MET A 115 4.14 9.94 -6.38
C MET A 115 4.50 10.98 -5.32
N THR A 116 3.96 10.85 -4.12
CA THR A 116 4.26 11.77 -3.02
C THR A 116 5.73 11.72 -2.62
N TYR A 117 6.32 10.53 -2.62
CA TYR A 117 7.74 10.34 -2.29
C TYR A 117 8.68 11.03 -3.29
N VAL A 118 8.36 10.95 -4.58
CA VAL A 118 9.18 11.50 -5.67
C VAL A 118 8.91 12.99 -5.90
N MET A 119 7.64 13.38 -5.98
CA MET A 119 7.22 14.72 -6.37
C MET A 119 6.96 15.66 -5.19
N GLY A 120 6.68 15.11 -4.00
CA GLY A 120 6.05 15.83 -2.90
C GLY A 120 4.53 15.95 -3.09
N LEU A 121 3.79 16.07 -1.99
CA LEU A 121 2.33 16.01 -1.97
C LEU A 121 1.67 17.07 -2.86
N GLU A 122 2.10 18.33 -2.75
CA GLU A 122 1.49 19.44 -3.48
C GLU A 122 1.66 19.28 -4.99
N ALA A 123 2.88 18.97 -5.45
CA ALA A 123 3.15 18.75 -6.85
C ALA A 123 2.38 17.53 -7.39
N ALA A 124 2.36 16.44 -6.62
CA ALA A 124 1.63 15.23 -6.99
C ALA A 124 0.12 15.44 -7.15
N LYS A 125 -0.47 16.43 -6.46
CA LYS A 125 -1.91 16.78 -6.56
C LYS A 125 -2.22 17.83 -7.64
N THR A 126 -1.24 18.61 -8.09
CA THR A 126 -1.50 19.80 -8.89
C THR A 126 -0.99 19.74 -10.32
N ARG A 127 -0.10 18.82 -10.64
CA ARG A 127 0.48 18.69 -12.00
C ARG A 127 0.88 17.25 -12.33
N PRO A 128 0.99 16.90 -13.62
CA PRO A 128 1.65 15.67 -14.06
C PRO A 128 3.12 15.61 -13.61
N ALA A 129 3.66 14.39 -13.53
CA ALA A 129 5.08 14.19 -13.31
C ALA A 129 5.91 14.72 -14.48
N THR A 130 7.08 15.30 -14.20
CA THR A 130 8.10 15.58 -15.20
C THR A 130 8.72 14.27 -15.68
N ASP A 131 9.43 14.30 -16.83
CA ASP A 131 10.14 13.12 -17.34
C ASP A 131 11.17 12.57 -16.34
N THR A 132 11.82 13.44 -15.58
CA THR A 132 12.79 13.03 -14.55
C THR A 132 12.09 12.34 -13.38
N GLU A 133 10.97 12.90 -12.91
CA GLU A 133 10.16 12.30 -11.84
C GLU A 133 9.55 10.97 -12.28
N ARG A 134 9.09 10.88 -13.53
CA ARG A 134 8.53 9.66 -14.12
C ARG A 134 9.59 8.54 -14.18
N LYS A 135 10.80 8.85 -14.63
CA LYS A 135 11.92 7.90 -14.64
C LYS A 135 12.31 7.45 -13.23
N GLU A 136 12.26 8.36 -12.25
CA GLU A 136 12.53 7.98 -10.85
C GLU A 136 11.44 7.09 -10.28
N MET A 137 10.16 7.35 -10.57
CA MET A 137 9.06 6.45 -10.19
C MET A 137 9.19 5.06 -10.83
N GLN A 138 9.56 4.99 -12.14
CA GLN A 138 9.84 3.72 -12.82
C GLN A 138 10.99 2.97 -12.15
N ARG A 139 12.09 3.65 -11.84
CA ARG A 139 13.25 3.05 -11.16
C ARG A 139 12.88 2.47 -9.79
N LEU A 140 12.11 3.23 -8.99
CA LEU A 140 11.67 2.79 -7.67
C LEU A 140 10.67 1.63 -7.75
N LEU A 141 9.81 1.61 -8.77
CA LEU A 141 8.91 0.48 -9.01
C LEU A 141 9.72 -0.76 -9.40
N ALA A 142 10.67 -0.66 -10.31
CA ALA A 142 11.54 -1.77 -10.70
C ALA A 142 12.34 -2.32 -9.50
N GLU A 143 12.94 -1.43 -8.69
CA GLU A 143 13.61 -1.83 -7.44
C GLU A 143 12.65 -2.56 -6.49
N GLY A 144 11.41 -2.11 -6.41
CA GLY A 144 10.37 -2.78 -5.62
C GLY A 144 9.98 -4.14 -6.18
N MET A 145 9.87 -4.28 -7.51
CA MET A 145 9.61 -5.56 -8.17
C MET A 145 10.74 -6.56 -7.91
N ASP A 146 11.98 -6.13 -8.02
CA ASP A 146 13.17 -6.94 -7.70
C ASP A 146 13.18 -7.39 -6.23
N ALA A 147 12.65 -6.56 -5.33
CA ALA A 147 12.53 -6.87 -3.91
C ALA A 147 11.32 -7.77 -3.57
N GLY A 148 10.40 -8.03 -4.49
CA GLY A 148 9.27 -8.95 -4.30
C GLY A 148 7.88 -8.35 -4.35
N LEU A 149 7.69 -7.12 -4.85
CA LEU A 149 6.36 -6.62 -5.16
C LEU A 149 5.68 -7.45 -6.26
N CYS A 150 4.36 -7.46 -6.27
CA CYS A 150 3.56 -8.13 -7.31
C CYS A 150 2.99 -7.15 -8.37
N GLY A 151 3.44 -5.90 -8.38
CA GLY A 151 2.98 -4.87 -9.28
C GLY A 151 2.75 -3.54 -8.57
N PHE A 152 1.91 -2.68 -9.13
CA PHE A 152 1.46 -1.44 -8.49
C PHE A 152 -0.07 -1.38 -8.43
N SER A 153 -0.58 -0.56 -7.53
CA SER A 153 -2.00 -0.32 -7.38
C SER A 153 -2.34 1.15 -7.56
N ILE A 154 -3.51 1.40 -8.11
CA ILE A 154 -4.05 2.74 -8.32
C ILE A 154 -5.57 2.70 -8.20
N GLN A 155 -6.15 3.69 -7.52
CA GLN A 155 -7.56 4.03 -7.62
C GLN A 155 -7.66 5.43 -8.21
N ARG A 156 -8.36 5.59 -9.31
CA ARG A 156 -8.55 6.86 -10.00
C ARG A 156 -10.04 7.10 -10.23
N LEU A 157 -10.63 7.88 -9.35
CA LEU A 157 -12.07 8.22 -9.38
C LEU A 157 -12.32 9.61 -9.99
N GLY A 158 -11.25 10.37 -10.23
CA GLY A 158 -11.30 11.72 -10.76
C GLY A 158 -11.47 12.81 -9.68
N PRO A 159 -11.22 14.07 -10.05
CA PRO A 159 -11.11 15.19 -9.10
C PRO A 159 -12.43 15.56 -8.40
N ASN A 160 -13.56 15.03 -8.87
CA ASN A 160 -14.88 15.27 -8.27
C ASN A 160 -15.40 14.06 -7.47
N SER A 161 -14.51 13.11 -7.14
CA SER A 161 -14.84 11.95 -6.31
C SER A 161 -15.30 12.38 -4.92
N THR A 162 -16.23 11.60 -4.35
CA THR A 162 -16.64 11.76 -2.94
C THR A 162 -15.58 11.24 -1.97
N GLN A 163 -14.64 10.42 -2.43
CA GLN A 163 -13.49 9.99 -1.65
C GLN A 163 -12.40 11.07 -1.72
N ALA A 164 -12.33 11.88 -0.69
CA ALA A 164 -11.34 12.93 -0.58
C ALA A 164 -10.20 12.54 0.38
N ASP A 165 -9.05 13.16 0.19
CA ASP A 165 -7.94 13.08 1.12
C ASP A 165 -8.28 13.78 2.44
N PHE A 166 -7.43 13.65 3.45
CA PHE A 166 -7.65 14.17 4.80
C PHE A 166 -8.05 15.64 4.83
N ASP A 167 -7.47 16.48 3.97
CA ASP A 167 -7.71 17.92 3.87
C ASP A 167 -8.93 18.29 3.00
N GLY A 168 -9.67 17.30 2.50
CA GLY A 168 -10.83 17.49 1.62
C GLY A 168 -10.48 17.71 0.15
N SER A 169 -9.21 17.77 -0.21
CA SER A 169 -8.76 17.83 -1.60
C SER A 169 -8.84 16.44 -2.28
N PRO A 170 -8.77 16.37 -3.62
CA PRO A 170 -8.69 15.09 -4.33
C PRO A 170 -7.50 14.26 -3.86
N MET A 171 -7.63 12.93 -3.97
CA MET A 171 -6.51 12.03 -3.75
C MET A 171 -5.44 12.25 -4.83
N VAL A 172 -4.19 11.96 -4.49
CA VAL A 172 -3.05 12.08 -5.43
C VAL A 172 -3.34 11.31 -6.74
N THR A 173 -3.88 10.11 -6.63
CA THR A 173 -4.19 9.27 -7.78
C THR A 173 -5.37 9.76 -8.61
N ASP A 174 -6.29 10.55 -8.05
CA ASP A 174 -7.44 11.10 -8.76
C ASP A 174 -7.05 12.17 -9.79
N THR A 175 -5.90 12.81 -9.60
CA THR A 175 -5.36 13.84 -10.50
C THR A 175 -4.24 13.32 -11.41
N MET A 176 -3.85 12.07 -11.25
CA MET A 176 -2.80 11.43 -12.05
C MET A 176 -3.19 11.37 -13.52
N CYS A 177 -2.28 11.74 -14.43
CA CYS A 177 -2.52 11.67 -15.86
C CYS A 177 -2.21 10.27 -16.44
N ASP A 178 -2.78 9.97 -17.63
CA ASP A 178 -2.61 8.67 -18.28
C ASP A 178 -1.14 8.37 -18.60
N ALA A 179 -0.35 9.40 -18.96
CA ALA A 179 1.07 9.21 -19.28
C ALA A 179 1.88 8.70 -18.08
N ASP A 180 1.55 9.13 -16.86
CA ASP A 180 2.21 8.67 -15.65
C ASP A 180 1.84 7.22 -15.32
N ILE A 181 0.57 6.83 -15.56
CA ILE A 181 0.09 5.45 -15.37
C ILE A 181 0.75 4.51 -16.39
N LEU A 182 0.78 4.91 -17.67
CA LEU A 182 1.37 4.11 -18.74
C LEU A 182 2.85 3.89 -18.51
N ALA A 183 3.58 4.93 -18.06
CA ALA A 183 4.99 4.82 -17.74
C ALA A 183 5.25 3.79 -16.61
N LEU A 184 4.40 3.72 -15.58
CA LEU A 184 4.51 2.67 -14.57
C LEU A 184 4.18 1.29 -15.15
N GLY A 185 3.20 1.21 -16.05
CA GLY A 185 2.84 -0.03 -16.75
C GLY A 185 3.97 -0.60 -17.60
N GLU A 186 4.82 0.24 -18.19
CA GLU A 186 5.98 -0.19 -18.97
C GLU A 186 6.97 -1.02 -18.14
N VAL A 187 7.16 -0.70 -16.86
CA VAL A 187 8.03 -1.45 -15.94
C VAL A 187 7.57 -2.89 -15.76
N LEU A 188 6.26 -3.15 -15.84
CA LEU A 188 5.72 -4.50 -15.67
C LEU A 188 5.78 -5.34 -16.95
N ALA A 189 6.15 -4.74 -18.08
CA ALA A 189 6.25 -5.40 -19.37
C ALA A 189 7.67 -5.97 -19.64
N GLU A 190 8.64 -5.61 -18.82
CA GLU A 190 10.03 -6.10 -18.87
C GLU A 190 10.22 -7.35 -18.00
#